data_10882696718154ef09fef3c07fca2aee
#
_entry.id   10882696718154ef09fef3c07fca2aee
#
_cell.length_a   1.000
_cell.length_b   1.000
_cell.length_c   1.000
_cell.angle_alpha   90.00
_cell.angle_beta   90.00
_cell.angle_gamma   90.00
#
_symmetry.space_group_name_H-M   'P 1'
#
loop_
_entity.id
_entity.type
_entity.pdbx_description
1 polymer ?
#
loop_
_entity_poly.entity_id
_entity_poly.type
_entity_poly.pdbx_seq_one_letter_code
_entity_poly.pdbx_strand_id
1 'polypeptide(L)'
;QYFYDLCDERGMIIWAEIPYISRHMPGGNDNTVQQMKELITQCYNHPSIVVWGLSNEITMDGAKDPDLIKNHHVLNDLVHKMDKTRPTVIACISMCGMDEEYVHIPDVVSYNHYFGWYGGSLEEYGPWFDKFHEKYPNTPIGISEYGCEALNWHNSNPESGDYSEEYQAVYHESLIRQLFSRKYIWATHVWNMFDFGADARNEGGENGQNHKGLVTFDRSYKKDSFYAYKA
;
A
#
# COMPACT_ATOMS: atom_id res chain seq x y z
N GLN A 1 -15.42 11.97 7.47
CA GLN A 1 -16.16 11.52 8.67
C GLN A 1 -17.06 10.32 8.32
N TYR A 2 -18.09 10.47 7.51
CA TYR A 2 -19.06 9.41 7.15
C TYR A 2 -18.44 8.08 6.71
N PHE A 3 -17.32 8.09 5.97
CA PHE A 3 -16.60 6.87 5.59
C PHE A 3 -16.09 6.09 6.82
N TYR A 4 -15.48 6.80 7.78
CA TYR A 4 -14.99 6.19 9.02
C TYR A 4 -16.15 5.64 9.88
N ASP A 5 -17.25 6.40 9.98
CA ASP A 5 -18.45 5.96 10.71
C ASP A 5 -18.98 4.64 10.14
N LEU A 6 -19.07 4.52 8.81
CA LEU A 6 -19.47 3.27 8.14
C LEU A 6 -18.49 2.11 8.39
N CYS A 7 -17.19 2.39 8.39
CA CYS A 7 -16.19 1.36 8.69
C CYS A 7 -16.31 0.88 10.13
N ASP A 8 -16.54 1.78 11.07
CA ASP A 8 -16.78 1.44 12.49
C ASP A 8 -18.02 0.54 12.63
N GLU A 9 -19.14 0.91 12.01
CA GLU A 9 -20.39 0.13 12.04
C GLU A 9 -20.22 -1.26 11.41
N ARG A 10 -19.38 -1.40 10.40
CA ARG A 10 -19.19 -2.64 9.63
C ARG A 10 -18.04 -3.50 10.11
N GLY A 11 -17.29 -3.05 11.11
CA GLY A 11 -16.10 -3.74 11.62
C GLY A 11 -14.97 -3.82 10.61
N MET A 12 -14.84 -2.83 9.73
CA MET A 12 -13.74 -2.75 8.76
C MET A 12 -12.48 -2.18 9.40
N ILE A 13 -11.34 -2.67 8.98
CA ILE A 13 -10.02 -2.22 9.46
C ILE A 13 -9.49 -1.16 8.51
N ILE A 14 -9.02 -0.04 9.06
CA ILE A 14 -8.50 1.11 8.30
C ILE A 14 -7.04 1.39 8.68
N TRP A 15 -6.22 1.58 7.65
CA TRP A 15 -4.97 2.29 7.69
C TRP A 15 -5.25 3.76 7.34
N ALA A 16 -5.11 4.68 8.29
CA ALA A 16 -5.31 6.11 8.08
C ALA A 16 -3.96 6.81 7.90
N GLU A 17 -3.80 7.54 6.81
CA GLU A 17 -2.52 8.09 6.38
C GLU A 17 -2.63 9.55 5.96
N ILE A 18 -1.57 10.33 6.20
CA ILE A 18 -1.43 11.69 5.66
C ILE A 18 -0.98 11.62 4.18
N PRO A 19 -1.35 12.61 3.33
CA PRO A 19 -0.97 12.62 1.91
C PRO A 19 0.49 13.09 1.70
N TYR A 20 1.43 12.41 2.35
CA TYR A 20 2.88 12.62 2.21
C TYR A 20 3.43 11.51 1.32
N ILE A 21 3.44 11.77 0.00
CA ILE A 21 3.67 10.75 -1.02
C ILE A 21 4.77 11.12 -2.02
N SER A 22 5.37 10.10 -2.61
CA SER A 22 6.30 10.08 -3.74
C SER A 22 7.63 10.78 -3.48
N ARG A 23 7.62 12.08 -3.18
CA ARG A 23 8.84 12.88 -3.04
C ARG A 23 8.81 13.76 -1.81
N HIS A 24 9.93 13.75 -1.09
CA HIS A 24 10.14 14.68 0.00
C HIS A 24 10.31 16.11 -0.55
N MET A 25 9.57 17.06 0.04
CA MET A 25 9.67 18.47 -0.31
C MET A 25 10.41 19.23 0.79
N PRO A 26 11.61 19.75 0.53
CA PRO A 26 12.32 20.59 1.49
C PRO A 26 11.45 21.77 1.93
N GLY A 27 11.32 21.96 3.25
CA GLY A 27 10.46 23.00 3.83
C GLY A 27 8.98 22.59 3.98
N GLY A 28 8.59 21.37 3.59
CA GLY A 28 7.24 20.83 3.78
C GLY A 28 6.96 20.18 5.14
N ASN A 29 7.96 20.08 6.00
CA ASN A 29 7.89 19.35 7.27
C ASN A 29 6.80 19.86 8.22
N ASP A 30 6.67 21.18 8.38
CA ASP A 30 5.64 21.76 9.23
C ASP A 30 4.23 21.42 8.74
N ASN A 31 4.02 21.33 7.43
CA ASN A 31 2.76 20.91 6.84
C ASN A 31 2.44 19.45 7.14
N THR A 32 3.40 18.54 7.02
CA THR A 32 3.19 17.12 7.35
C THR A 32 2.87 16.92 8.82
N VAL A 33 3.55 17.66 9.70
CA VAL A 33 3.28 17.68 11.15
C VAL A 33 1.87 18.19 11.44
N GLN A 34 1.44 19.26 10.78
CA GLN A 34 0.10 19.79 10.94
C GLN A 34 -0.97 18.81 10.45
N GLN A 35 -0.78 18.22 9.28
CA GLN A 35 -1.69 17.20 8.73
C GLN A 35 -1.84 15.98 9.65
N MET A 36 -0.73 15.50 10.24
CA MET A 36 -0.78 14.38 11.19
C MET A 36 -1.54 14.75 12.45
N LYS A 37 -1.34 15.95 13.01
CA LYS A 37 -2.11 16.43 14.16
C LYS A 37 -3.61 16.48 13.86
N GLU A 38 -3.98 17.00 12.70
CA GLU A 38 -5.37 17.10 12.27
C GLU A 38 -6.00 15.72 12.08
N LEU A 39 -5.31 14.81 11.39
CA LEU A 39 -5.77 13.45 11.17
C LEU A 39 -6.07 12.75 12.50
N ILE A 40 -5.10 12.74 13.41
CA ILE A 40 -5.27 12.09 14.71
C ILE A 40 -6.38 12.77 15.51
N THR A 41 -6.39 14.12 15.61
CA THR A 41 -7.39 14.84 16.39
C THR A 41 -8.81 14.59 15.89
N GLN A 42 -9.00 14.52 14.57
CA GLN A 42 -10.32 14.33 13.97
C GLN A 42 -10.79 12.88 14.02
N CYS A 43 -9.86 11.93 13.95
CA CYS A 43 -10.16 10.52 13.73
C CYS A 43 -9.83 9.62 14.93
N TYR A 44 -9.36 10.16 16.04
CA TYR A 44 -8.92 9.41 17.22
C TYR A 44 -9.94 8.40 17.74
N ASN A 45 -11.22 8.78 17.72
CA ASN A 45 -12.31 7.97 18.29
C ASN A 45 -12.89 6.92 17.32
N HIS A 46 -12.30 6.74 16.14
CA HIS A 46 -12.73 5.69 15.21
C HIS A 46 -12.04 4.37 15.52
N PRO A 47 -12.74 3.35 16.06
CA PRO A 47 -12.14 2.06 16.40
C PRO A 47 -11.71 1.25 15.17
N SER A 48 -12.22 1.55 13.99
CA SER A 48 -11.80 0.95 12.73
C SER A 48 -10.35 1.28 12.34
N ILE A 49 -9.83 2.44 12.78
CA ILE A 49 -8.45 2.83 12.51
C ILE A 49 -7.51 2.04 13.42
N VAL A 50 -6.62 1.27 12.83
CA VAL A 50 -5.68 0.40 13.57
C VAL A 50 -4.23 0.86 13.48
N VAL A 51 -3.87 1.66 12.47
CA VAL A 51 -2.52 2.21 12.28
C VAL A 51 -2.59 3.64 11.75
N TRP A 52 -1.56 4.43 12.05
CA TRP A 52 -1.34 5.77 11.50
C TRP A 52 -0.22 5.74 10.46
N GLY A 53 -0.56 6.02 9.20
CA GLY A 53 0.38 6.06 8.09
C GLY A 53 1.16 7.37 8.05
N LEU A 54 2.49 7.27 8.06
CA LEU A 54 3.39 8.43 8.03
C LEU A 54 3.65 8.92 6.61
N SER A 55 3.76 8.00 5.64
CA SER A 55 4.04 8.33 4.23
C SER A 55 3.86 7.13 3.31
N ASN A 56 3.71 7.42 2.00
CA ASN A 56 3.66 6.45 0.92
C ASN A 56 4.72 6.76 -0.15
N GLU A 57 5.58 5.77 -0.46
CA GLU A 57 6.58 5.82 -1.54
C GLU A 57 7.48 7.08 -1.54
N ILE A 58 7.67 7.72 -0.40
CA ILE A 58 8.32 9.02 -0.28
C ILE A 58 9.81 8.99 -0.64
N THR A 59 10.38 7.80 -0.81
CA THR A 59 11.80 7.58 -1.10
C THR A 59 12.10 7.42 -2.59
N MET A 60 11.25 7.90 -3.52
CA MET A 60 11.50 7.84 -4.96
C MET A 60 12.82 8.49 -5.37
N ASP A 61 13.22 9.59 -4.70
CA ASP A 61 14.50 10.27 -4.92
C ASP A 61 15.63 9.74 -4.02
N GLY A 62 15.36 8.68 -3.24
CA GLY A 62 16.31 8.01 -2.34
C GLY A 62 15.89 8.08 -0.86
N ALA A 63 16.36 7.10 -0.10
CA ALA A 63 16.01 6.92 1.31
C ALA A 63 17.00 7.55 2.30
N LYS A 64 18.01 8.27 1.81
CA LYS A 64 19.13 8.78 2.62
C LYS A 64 19.13 10.29 2.82
N ASP A 65 18.06 10.98 2.42
CA ASP A 65 17.94 12.42 2.68
C ASP A 65 17.79 12.67 4.19
N PRO A 66 18.73 13.41 4.82
CA PRO A 66 18.70 13.65 6.27
C PRO A 66 17.46 14.41 6.75
N ASP A 67 16.89 15.29 5.90
CA ASP A 67 15.68 16.03 6.25
C ASP A 67 14.45 15.14 6.21
N LEU A 68 14.35 14.24 5.23
CA LEU A 68 13.33 13.20 5.16
C LEU A 68 13.36 12.29 6.40
N ILE A 69 14.55 11.76 6.73
CA ILE A 69 14.75 10.90 7.91
C ILE A 69 14.33 11.62 9.19
N LYS A 70 14.83 12.85 9.39
CA LYS A 70 14.48 13.69 10.55
C LYS A 70 12.97 13.92 10.63
N ASN A 71 12.32 14.22 9.51
CA ASN A 71 10.87 14.45 9.48
C ASN A 71 10.09 13.20 9.88
N HIS A 72 10.52 12.00 9.44
CA HIS A 72 9.87 10.75 9.84
C HIS A 72 10.03 10.46 11.33
N HIS A 73 11.19 10.72 11.93
CA HIS A 73 11.33 10.65 13.39
C HIS A 73 10.39 11.62 14.11
N VAL A 74 10.29 12.86 13.63
CA VAL A 74 9.37 13.86 14.20
C VAL A 74 7.91 13.41 14.10
N LEU A 75 7.49 12.86 12.95
CA LEU A 75 6.14 12.34 12.75
C LEU A 75 5.86 11.13 13.64
N ASN A 76 6.80 10.19 13.72
CA ASN A 76 6.70 9.00 14.56
C ASN A 76 6.53 9.38 16.05
N ASP A 77 7.39 10.25 16.56
CA ASP A 77 7.34 10.75 17.94
C ASP A 77 6.03 11.52 18.21
N LEU A 78 5.56 12.31 17.25
CA LEU A 78 4.30 13.03 17.35
C LEU A 78 3.11 12.08 17.50
N VAL A 79 3.05 11.05 16.68
CA VAL A 79 1.98 10.03 16.76
C VAL A 79 1.99 9.37 18.13
N HIS A 80 3.13 8.87 18.60
CA HIS A 80 3.24 8.23 19.93
C HIS A 80 2.91 9.17 21.09
N LYS A 81 3.13 10.47 20.92
CA LYS A 81 2.73 11.48 21.92
C LYS A 81 1.21 11.67 21.94
N MET A 82 0.56 11.65 20.78
CA MET A 82 -0.87 11.91 20.66
C MET A 82 -1.72 10.65 20.85
N ASP A 83 -1.23 9.49 20.39
CA ASP A 83 -1.90 8.19 20.53
C ASP A 83 -0.90 7.11 20.95
N LYS A 84 -1.10 6.57 22.15
CA LYS A 84 -0.26 5.50 22.70
C LYS A 84 -0.79 4.09 22.42
N THR A 85 -1.85 3.98 21.66
CA THR A 85 -2.59 2.73 21.46
C THR A 85 -2.43 2.13 20.08
N ARG A 86 -2.16 2.96 19.08
CA ARG A 86 -2.03 2.55 17.68
C ARG A 86 -0.60 2.71 17.19
N PRO A 87 -0.08 1.71 16.45
CA PRO A 87 1.24 1.78 15.86
C PRO A 87 1.29 2.75 14.67
N THR A 88 2.51 3.19 14.38
CA THR A 88 2.86 3.91 13.15
C THR A 88 3.25 2.95 12.05
N VAL A 89 3.05 3.37 10.80
CA VAL A 89 3.37 2.57 9.60
C VAL A 89 3.84 3.44 8.45
N ILE A 90 4.63 2.87 7.56
CA ILE A 90 4.99 3.44 6.26
C ILE A 90 4.72 2.44 5.14
N ALA A 91 4.43 2.96 3.94
CA ALA A 91 4.40 2.19 2.70
C ALA A 91 5.67 2.49 1.90
N CYS A 92 6.60 1.55 1.87
CA CYS A 92 7.86 1.67 1.15
C CYS A 92 7.66 1.38 -0.34
N ILE A 93 8.29 2.18 -1.21
CA ILE A 93 8.43 1.80 -2.62
C ILE A 93 9.28 0.54 -2.76
N SER A 94 8.98 -0.29 -3.74
CA SER A 94 9.67 -1.58 -3.98
C SER A 94 11.20 -1.49 -4.02
N MET A 95 11.72 -0.37 -4.52
CA MET A 95 13.16 -0.12 -4.63
C MET A 95 13.84 0.34 -3.34
N CYS A 96 13.08 0.65 -2.28
CA CYS A 96 13.66 1.02 -0.99
C CYS A 96 14.33 -0.21 -0.35
N GLY A 97 15.63 -0.11 -0.09
CA GLY A 97 16.40 -1.19 0.52
C GLY A 97 15.88 -1.53 1.91
N MET A 98 15.75 -2.82 2.22
CA MET A 98 15.27 -3.27 3.54
C MET A 98 16.17 -2.87 4.71
N ASP A 99 17.39 -2.41 4.44
CA ASP A 99 18.39 -1.99 5.43
C ASP A 99 18.44 -0.47 5.63
N GLU A 100 17.63 0.29 4.89
CA GLU A 100 17.62 1.75 5.01
C GLU A 100 17.03 2.17 6.37
N GLU A 101 17.60 3.18 7.00
CA GLU A 101 17.13 3.72 8.30
C GLU A 101 15.64 4.06 8.27
N TYR A 102 15.18 4.63 7.16
CA TYR A 102 13.78 4.97 6.92
C TYR A 102 12.82 3.81 7.22
N VAL A 103 13.19 2.58 6.82
CA VAL A 103 12.37 1.37 6.98
C VAL A 103 12.14 1.00 8.45
N HIS A 104 13.05 1.41 9.32
CA HIS A 104 13.06 1.03 10.74
C HIS A 104 12.62 2.14 11.70
N ILE A 105 12.08 3.26 11.18
CA ILE A 105 11.55 4.35 12.01
C ILE A 105 10.17 4.01 12.58
N PRO A 106 9.18 3.51 11.80
CA PRO A 106 7.86 3.21 12.32
C PRO A 106 7.81 1.89 13.10
N ASP A 107 6.72 1.66 13.81
CA ASP A 107 6.49 0.43 14.57
C ASP A 107 6.31 -0.79 13.66
N VAL A 108 5.62 -0.60 12.54
CA VAL A 108 5.38 -1.63 11.52
C VAL A 108 5.69 -1.07 10.13
N VAL A 109 6.07 -1.94 9.20
CA VAL A 109 6.44 -1.55 7.86
C VAL A 109 5.65 -2.32 6.82
N SER A 110 5.44 -1.70 5.66
CA SER A 110 4.86 -2.34 4.49
C SER A 110 5.58 -1.91 3.22
N TYR A 111 5.47 -2.72 2.19
CA TYR A 111 6.03 -2.43 0.88
C TYR A 111 4.95 -2.45 -0.19
N ASN A 112 5.11 -1.57 -1.17
CA ASN A 112 4.38 -1.57 -2.42
C ASN A 112 5.19 -2.39 -3.42
N HIS A 113 4.81 -3.64 -3.65
CA HIS A 113 5.50 -4.53 -4.59
C HIS A 113 4.60 -4.87 -5.77
N TYR A 114 5.17 -4.75 -6.96
CA TYR A 114 4.48 -5.04 -8.22
C TYR A 114 5.28 -6.03 -9.07
N PHE A 115 5.85 -7.06 -8.44
CA PHE A 115 6.54 -8.15 -9.13
C PHE A 115 5.58 -8.87 -10.07
N GLY A 116 6.03 -9.12 -11.30
CA GLY A 116 5.17 -9.67 -12.33
C GLY A 116 4.30 -8.64 -13.06
N TRP A 117 4.38 -7.35 -12.68
CA TRP A 117 3.71 -6.26 -13.40
C TRP A 117 4.69 -5.20 -13.89
N TYR A 118 5.32 -4.42 -13.00
CA TYR A 118 6.33 -3.44 -13.39
C TYR A 118 7.74 -4.04 -13.56
N GLY A 119 7.95 -5.28 -13.18
CA GLY A 119 9.20 -6.01 -13.32
C GLY A 119 9.20 -7.24 -12.42
N GLY A 120 10.24 -8.07 -12.55
CA GLY A 120 10.33 -9.31 -11.79
C GLY A 120 9.30 -10.35 -12.20
N SER A 121 9.10 -11.35 -11.36
CA SER A 121 8.13 -12.43 -11.57
C SER A 121 7.21 -12.62 -10.37
N LEU A 122 6.07 -13.29 -10.58
CA LEU A 122 5.09 -13.58 -9.52
C LEU A 122 5.68 -14.39 -8.37
N GLU A 123 6.66 -15.22 -8.65
CA GLU A 123 7.30 -16.12 -7.69
C GLU A 123 8.19 -15.37 -6.68
N GLU A 124 8.54 -14.11 -6.95
CA GLU A 124 9.46 -13.33 -6.09
C GLU A 124 8.83 -12.86 -4.78
N TYR A 125 7.50 -12.73 -4.70
CA TYR A 125 6.83 -12.22 -3.50
C TYR A 125 7.18 -13.02 -2.25
N GLY A 126 6.93 -14.31 -2.27
CA GLY A 126 7.21 -15.18 -1.13
C GLY A 126 8.66 -15.11 -0.63
N PRO A 127 9.64 -15.38 -1.50
CA PRO A 127 11.06 -15.33 -1.14
C PRO A 127 11.51 -13.95 -0.64
N TRP A 128 10.97 -12.86 -1.19
CA TRP A 128 11.32 -11.51 -0.73
C TRP A 128 10.88 -11.27 0.72
N PHE A 129 9.62 -11.63 1.04
CA PHE A 129 9.09 -11.49 2.39
C PHE A 129 9.77 -12.43 3.38
N ASP A 130 10.09 -13.68 2.97
CA ASP A 130 10.83 -14.63 3.81
C ASP A 130 12.21 -14.07 4.16
N LYS A 131 12.93 -13.51 3.18
CA LYS A 131 14.24 -12.86 3.40
C LYS A 131 14.16 -11.67 4.35
N PHE A 132 13.12 -10.83 4.22
CA PHE A 132 12.92 -9.71 5.15
C PHE A 132 12.70 -10.22 6.57
N HIS A 133 11.79 -11.16 6.74
CA HIS A 133 11.45 -11.73 8.05
C HIS A 133 12.62 -12.48 8.69
N GLU A 134 13.39 -13.19 7.91
CA GLU A 134 14.62 -13.86 8.39
C GLU A 134 15.62 -12.84 8.95
N LYS A 135 15.80 -11.72 8.26
CA LYS A 135 16.74 -10.66 8.65
C LYS A 135 16.23 -9.82 9.82
N TYR A 136 14.94 -9.52 9.84
CA TYR A 136 14.28 -8.66 10.81
C TYR A 136 13.08 -9.34 11.47
N PRO A 137 13.28 -10.43 12.25
CA PRO A 137 12.20 -11.28 12.75
C PRO A 137 11.26 -10.57 13.73
N ASN A 138 11.69 -9.47 14.31
CA ASN A 138 10.89 -8.67 15.27
C ASN A 138 10.21 -7.45 14.63
N THR A 139 10.44 -7.17 13.35
CA THR A 139 9.79 -6.08 12.64
C THR A 139 8.57 -6.61 11.90
N PRO A 140 7.35 -6.23 12.27
CA PRO A 140 6.16 -6.65 11.54
C PRO A 140 6.20 -6.09 10.12
N ILE A 141 6.09 -6.98 9.13
CA ILE A 141 6.12 -6.66 7.70
C ILE A 141 4.78 -6.94 7.05
N GLY A 142 4.31 -6.04 6.20
CA GLY A 142 3.11 -6.18 5.39
C GLY A 142 3.33 -5.82 3.93
N ILE A 143 2.29 -5.98 3.13
CA ILE A 143 2.25 -5.47 1.77
C ILE A 143 1.13 -4.44 1.65
N SER A 144 1.51 -3.20 1.34
CA SER A 144 0.60 -2.06 1.28
C SER A 144 -0.01 -1.85 -0.10
N GLU A 145 0.68 -2.32 -1.15
CA GLU A 145 0.11 -2.35 -2.49
C GLU A 145 0.66 -3.52 -3.29
N TYR A 146 -0.23 -4.17 -4.04
CA TYR A 146 0.07 -5.11 -5.11
C TYR A 146 -1.12 -5.18 -6.06
N GLY A 147 -0.88 -5.41 -7.32
CA GLY A 147 -1.93 -5.48 -8.34
C GLY A 147 -1.36 -5.41 -9.75
N CYS A 148 -2.18 -5.71 -10.73
CA CYS A 148 -1.91 -5.53 -12.14
C CYS A 148 -3.17 -5.05 -12.86
N GLU A 149 -3.00 -4.42 -14.01
CA GLU A 149 -4.14 -3.89 -14.77
C GLU A 149 -4.84 -4.97 -15.58
N ALA A 150 -6.16 -4.82 -15.71
CA ALA A 150 -6.96 -5.62 -16.61
C ALA A 150 -8.05 -4.77 -17.26
N LEU A 151 -8.11 -4.85 -18.58
CA LEU A 151 -9.19 -4.31 -19.37
C LEU A 151 -10.25 -5.42 -19.52
N ASN A 152 -11.45 -5.20 -19.00
CA ASN A 152 -12.51 -6.23 -18.96
C ASN A 152 -13.07 -6.63 -20.34
N TRP A 153 -12.60 -5.99 -21.40
CA TRP A 153 -12.91 -6.35 -22.80
C TRP A 153 -11.71 -6.99 -23.54
N HIS A 154 -10.58 -7.21 -22.83
CA HIS A 154 -9.40 -7.82 -23.41
C HIS A 154 -9.16 -9.19 -22.78
N ASN A 155 -9.18 -10.23 -23.63
CA ASN A 155 -8.96 -11.63 -23.25
C ASN A 155 -7.75 -12.18 -23.99
N SER A 156 -6.91 -12.93 -23.31
CA SER A 156 -5.74 -13.58 -23.89
C SER A 156 -5.36 -14.84 -23.11
N ASN A 157 -4.40 -15.63 -23.63
CA ASN A 157 -3.64 -16.51 -22.78
C ASN A 157 -2.83 -15.65 -21.82
N PRO A 158 -2.90 -15.88 -20.48
CA PRO A 158 -2.32 -14.96 -19.51
C PRO A 158 -0.79 -14.90 -19.64
N GLU A 159 -0.31 -13.72 -20.03
CA GLU A 159 1.10 -13.36 -20.07
C GLU A 159 1.35 -12.10 -19.24
N SER A 160 2.53 -11.99 -18.63
CA SER A 160 2.87 -10.83 -17.82
C SER A 160 2.77 -9.54 -18.62
N GLY A 161 2.00 -8.58 -18.12
CA GLY A 161 1.86 -7.25 -18.72
C GLY A 161 0.92 -7.15 -19.90
N ASP A 162 0.08 -8.17 -20.16
CA ASP A 162 -0.81 -8.21 -21.32
C ASP A 162 -2.16 -7.48 -21.13
N TYR A 163 -2.41 -6.91 -19.97
CA TYR A 163 -3.66 -6.21 -19.61
C TYR A 163 -4.92 -7.08 -19.70
N SER A 164 -4.78 -8.41 -19.70
CA SER A 164 -5.93 -9.32 -19.73
C SER A 164 -6.53 -9.53 -18.33
N GLU A 165 -7.81 -9.82 -18.30
CA GLU A 165 -8.49 -10.18 -17.06
C GLU A 165 -7.99 -11.53 -16.53
N GLU A 166 -7.65 -12.46 -17.44
CA GLU A 166 -7.06 -13.75 -17.12
C GLU A 166 -5.70 -13.61 -16.42
N TYR A 167 -4.84 -12.71 -16.88
CA TYR A 167 -3.57 -12.46 -16.19
C TYR A 167 -3.79 -11.84 -14.81
N GLN A 168 -4.73 -10.89 -14.68
CA GLN A 168 -5.07 -10.32 -13.38
C GLN A 168 -5.54 -11.40 -12.40
N ALA A 169 -6.37 -12.34 -12.85
CA ALA A 169 -6.82 -13.46 -12.01
C ALA A 169 -5.64 -14.35 -11.56
N VAL A 170 -4.77 -14.77 -12.49
CA VAL A 170 -3.56 -15.56 -12.19
C VAL A 170 -2.65 -14.82 -11.21
N TYR A 171 -2.45 -13.51 -11.42
CA TYR A 171 -1.65 -12.65 -10.55
C TYR A 171 -2.17 -12.69 -9.12
N HIS A 172 -3.44 -12.36 -8.92
CA HIS A 172 -4.03 -12.28 -7.58
C HIS A 172 -4.13 -13.64 -6.90
N GLU A 173 -4.48 -14.72 -7.61
CA GLU A 173 -4.49 -16.07 -7.05
C GLU A 173 -3.10 -16.52 -6.59
N SER A 174 -2.05 -16.19 -7.37
CA SER A 174 -0.67 -16.48 -6.98
C SER A 174 -0.30 -15.78 -5.68
N LEU A 175 -0.64 -14.48 -5.57
CA LEU A 175 -0.33 -13.70 -4.38
C LEU A 175 -1.13 -14.13 -3.15
N ILE A 176 -2.41 -14.47 -3.29
CA ILE A 176 -3.20 -15.01 -2.20
C ILE A 176 -2.51 -16.25 -1.63
N ARG A 177 -2.11 -17.20 -2.48
CA ARG A 177 -1.39 -18.41 -2.02
C ARG A 177 -0.08 -18.09 -1.33
N GLN A 178 0.71 -17.15 -1.86
CA GLN A 178 2.03 -16.81 -1.30
C GLN A 178 1.94 -16.00 -0.01
N LEU A 179 1.07 -14.98 0.04
CA LEU A 179 1.02 -14.04 1.16
C LEU A 179 0.24 -14.61 2.35
N PHE A 180 -0.94 -15.21 2.12
CA PHE A 180 -1.78 -15.70 3.21
C PHE A 180 -1.24 -16.97 3.89
N SER A 181 -0.31 -17.68 3.26
CA SER A 181 0.42 -18.78 3.91
C SER A 181 1.47 -18.31 4.93
N ARG A 182 1.85 -17.03 4.89
CA ARG A 182 2.90 -16.43 5.74
C ARG A 182 2.30 -15.68 6.92
N LYS A 183 2.19 -16.37 8.06
CA LYS A 183 1.54 -15.83 9.28
C LYS A 183 2.22 -14.61 9.90
N TYR A 184 3.46 -14.30 9.50
CA TYR A 184 4.19 -13.14 9.97
C TYR A 184 3.84 -11.85 9.19
N ILE A 185 3.14 -11.97 8.05
CA ILE A 185 2.62 -10.81 7.31
C ILE A 185 1.43 -10.25 8.08
N TRP A 186 1.54 -9.01 8.57
CA TRP A 186 0.52 -8.41 9.41
C TRP A 186 -0.68 -7.87 8.63
N ALA A 187 -0.48 -7.46 7.37
CA ALA A 187 -1.55 -6.95 6.51
C ALA A 187 -1.22 -7.11 5.03
N THR A 188 -2.28 -7.19 4.21
CA THR A 188 -2.21 -7.22 2.75
C THR A 188 -3.26 -6.26 2.19
N HIS A 189 -2.85 -5.37 1.25
CA HIS A 189 -3.74 -4.41 0.61
C HIS A 189 -3.60 -4.50 -0.90
N VAL A 190 -4.70 -4.78 -1.56
CA VAL A 190 -4.77 -4.81 -3.03
C VAL A 190 -4.83 -3.38 -3.55
N TRP A 191 -4.04 -3.04 -4.53
CA TRP A 191 -4.20 -1.86 -5.34
C TRP A 191 -4.86 -2.23 -6.67
N ASN A 192 -6.19 -2.00 -6.85
CA ASN A 192 -7.05 -1.51 -5.78
C ASN A 192 -8.47 -2.06 -5.96
N MET A 193 -9.43 -1.60 -5.21
CA MET A 193 -10.81 -2.11 -5.29
C MET A 193 -11.51 -1.70 -6.59
N PHE A 194 -11.29 -0.48 -7.08
CA PHE A 194 -12.00 0.08 -8.25
C PHE A 194 -11.01 0.64 -9.26
N ASP A 195 -11.32 0.50 -10.54
CA ASP A 195 -10.68 1.31 -11.57
C ASP A 195 -10.96 2.79 -11.30
N PHE A 196 -10.01 3.68 -11.63
CA PHE A 196 -10.15 5.10 -11.36
C PHE A 196 -9.46 5.98 -12.39
N GLY A 197 -9.93 7.23 -12.51
CA GLY A 197 -9.27 8.26 -13.31
C GLY A 197 -7.95 8.70 -12.68
N ALA A 198 -6.91 8.77 -13.49
CA ALA A 198 -5.56 9.21 -13.10
C ALA A 198 -4.99 10.05 -14.24
N ASP A 199 -5.31 11.34 -14.27
CA ASP A 199 -5.11 12.26 -15.39
C ASP A 199 -3.69 12.23 -16.01
N ALA A 200 -2.68 12.18 -15.15
CA ALA A 200 -1.28 12.14 -15.58
C ALA A 200 -0.78 10.74 -16.02
N ARG A 201 -1.63 9.72 -15.93
CA ARG A 201 -1.21 8.35 -16.19
C ARG A 201 -1.11 8.06 -17.69
N ASN A 202 0.05 7.55 -18.10
CA ASN A 202 0.32 7.12 -19.48
C ASN A 202 1.30 5.91 -19.44
N GLU A 203 0.85 4.81 -18.82
CA GLU A 203 1.70 3.62 -18.58
C GLU A 203 1.28 2.40 -19.41
N GLY A 204 0.41 2.58 -20.38
CA GLY A 204 -0.25 1.53 -21.16
C GLY A 204 -1.74 1.42 -20.84
N GLY A 205 -2.46 0.54 -21.51
CA GLY A 205 -3.91 0.51 -21.44
C GLY A 205 -4.54 1.81 -21.96
N GLU A 206 -5.46 2.40 -21.21
CA GLU A 206 -6.08 3.67 -21.58
C GLU A 206 -5.41 4.85 -20.84
N ASN A 207 -5.06 5.89 -21.59
CA ASN A 207 -4.48 7.11 -21.04
C ASN A 207 -5.44 7.78 -20.05
N GLY A 208 -4.90 8.29 -18.95
CA GLY A 208 -5.67 8.97 -17.91
C GLY A 208 -6.50 8.03 -17.02
N GLN A 209 -6.29 6.72 -17.10
CA GLN A 209 -7.00 5.73 -16.31
C GLN A 209 -6.06 4.71 -15.67
N ASN A 210 -6.48 4.17 -14.51
CA ASN A 210 -5.84 3.06 -13.85
C ASN A 210 -6.84 1.90 -13.77
N HIS A 211 -6.49 0.78 -14.39
CA HIS A 211 -7.33 -0.42 -14.48
C HIS A 211 -6.89 -1.55 -13.54
N LYS A 212 -6.20 -1.22 -12.45
CA LYS A 212 -5.84 -2.20 -11.40
C LYS A 212 -7.02 -2.58 -10.49
N GLY A 213 -8.19 -1.96 -10.68
CA GLY A 213 -9.38 -2.29 -9.92
C GLY A 213 -9.79 -3.76 -10.06
N LEU A 214 -10.28 -4.33 -8.96
CA LEU A 214 -11.00 -5.61 -9.00
C LEU A 214 -12.42 -5.43 -9.55
N VAL A 215 -12.90 -4.18 -9.61
CA VAL A 215 -14.21 -3.76 -10.09
C VAL A 215 -14.02 -2.56 -11.01
N THR A 216 -14.79 -2.49 -12.09
CA THR A 216 -14.72 -1.40 -13.07
C THR A 216 -15.04 -0.03 -12.47
N PHE A 217 -14.66 1.05 -13.18
CA PHE A 217 -14.84 2.43 -12.75
C PHE A 217 -16.29 2.77 -12.38
N ASP A 218 -17.24 2.32 -13.18
CA ASP A 218 -18.69 2.53 -12.98
C ASP A 218 -19.34 1.61 -11.95
N ARG A 219 -18.57 0.70 -11.35
CA ARG A 219 -18.99 -0.30 -10.35
C ARG A 219 -19.93 -1.38 -10.92
N SER A 220 -20.12 -1.43 -12.22
CA SER A 220 -21.09 -2.35 -12.84
C SER A 220 -20.57 -3.78 -13.02
N TYR A 221 -19.26 -3.94 -13.17
CA TYR A 221 -18.62 -5.21 -13.46
C TYR A 221 -17.54 -5.59 -12.45
N LYS A 222 -17.61 -6.81 -11.94
CA LYS A 222 -16.60 -7.41 -11.05
C LYS A 222 -15.73 -8.32 -11.89
N LYS A 223 -14.44 -8.00 -11.96
CA LYS A 223 -13.46 -8.79 -12.69
C LYS A 223 -13.24 -10.15 -12.01
N ASP A 224 -12.69 -11.12 -12.71
CA ASP A 224 -12.46 -12.48 -12.19
C ASP A 224 -11.64 -12.48 -10.89
N SER A 225 -10.64 -11.61 -10.80
CA SER A 225 -9.82 -11.43 -9.59
C SER A 225 -10.63 -11.03 -8.34
N PHE A 226 -11.77 -10.35 -8.48
CA PHE A 226 -12.66 -10.03 -7.36
C PHE A 226 -13.16 -11.29 -6.65
N TYR A 227 -13.49 -12.32 -7.42
CA TYR A 227 -14.03 -13.55 -6.86
C TYR A 227 -12.99 -14.39 -6.12
N ALA A 228 -11.71 -14.27 -6.50
CA ALA A 228 -10.61 -14.91 -5.78
C ALA A 228 -10.50 -14.44 -4.31
N TYR A 229 -10.84 -13.17 -4.04
CA TYR A 229 -10.85 -12.64 -2.66
C TYR A 229 -12.14 -12.91 -1.90
N LYS A 230 -13.18 -13.30 -2.59
CA LYS A 230 -14.47 -13.59 -1.95
C LYS A 230 -14.58 -15.05 -1.48
N ALA A 231 -13.80 -15.95 -2.08
CA ALA A 231 -13.80 -17.38 -1.77
C ALA A 231 -13.13 -17.68 -0.44
#